data_5f6847dfcec4fd61220dd4e9a399cd77
#
_entry.id   5f6847dfcec4fd61220dd4e9a399cd77
#
_cell.length_a   1.000
_cell.length_b   1.000
_cell.length_c   1.000
_cell.angle_alpha   90.00
_cell.angle_beta   90.00
_cell.angle_gamma   90.00
#
_symmetry.space_group_name_H-M   'P 1'
#
loop_
_entity.id
_entity.type
_entity.pdbx_description
1 polymer ?
#
loop_
_entity_poly.entity_id
_entity_poly.type
_entity_poly.pdbx_seq_one_letter_code
_entity_poly.pdbx_strand_id
1 'polypeptide(L)'
;MFGFFERLVDPFPGVTPGQPPRGIYQFCRHHVRGMERWLGLMAVLTAITAISEAMLIGILGQVVDWLASSDPETFFAETWPTLLAMSVFMLLVIPLANAGRSLVVHQTLMGNLPMSVRWQAHRYLLNQSYGFFQNEFSGRIATKVMQTA
;
A
#
# COMPACT_ATOMS: atom_id res chain seq x y z
N MET A 1 -14.40 -11.34 8.27
CA MET A 1 -13.38 -12.26 7.76
C MET A 1 -11.99 -11.64 7.71
N PHE A 2 -11.84 -10.34 7.47
CA PHE A 2 -10.55 -9.64 7.40
C PHE A 2 -10.13 -8.88 8.69
N GLY A 3 -10.86 -9.02 9.79
CA GLY A 3 -10.61 -8.31 11.06
C GLY A 3 -9.21 -8.53 11.67
N PHE A 4 -8.48 -9.54 11.24
CA PHE A 4 -7.08 -9.71 11.60
C PHE A 4 -6.21 -8.60 11.00
N PHE A 5 -6.39 -8.29 9.71
CA PHE A 5 -5.63 -7.26 9.01
C PHE A 5 -5.97 -5.85 9.48
N GLU A 6 -7.22 -5.60 9.84
CA GLU A 6 -7.68 -4.32 10.38
C GLU A 6 -7.06 -4.02 11.76
N ARG A 7 -6.80 -5.06 12.57
CA ARG A 7 -6.20 -4.94 13.91
C ARG A 7 -4.67 -4.83 13.92
N LEU A 8 -4.02 -4.98 12.77
CA LEU A 8 -2.55 -4.92 12.67
C LEU A 8 -2.00 -3.50 12.92
N VAL A 9 -2.84 -2.49 12.74
CA VAL A 9 -2.53 -1.09 13.00
C VAL A 9 -3.63 -0.52 13.89
N ASP A 10 -3.25 0.07 15.01
CA ASP A 10 -4.17 0.82 15.87
C ASP A 10 -4.34 2.25 15.33
N PRO A 11 -5.53 2.61 14.82
CA PRO A 11 -5.79 3.95 14.33
C PRO A 11 -5.96 4.99 15.44
N PHE A 12 -6.05 4.56 16.72
CA PHE A 12 -6.31 5.42 17.88
C PHE A 12 -5.18 5.36 18.93
N PRO A 13 -3.93 5.72 18.56
CA PRO A 13 -2.83 5.66 19.49
C PRO A 13 -3.11 6.56 20.70
N GLY A 14 -2.87 6.01 21.91
CA GLY A 14 -3.12 6.70 23.19
C GLY A 14 -2.16 7.85 23.52
N VAL A 15 -1.18 8.10 22.65
CA VAL A 15 -0.15 9.13 22.87
C VAL A 15 -0.77 10.53 22.74
N THR A 16 -0.47 11.41 23.71
CA THR A 16 -0.84 12.84 23.62
C THR A 16 -0.07 13.48 22.46
N PRO A 17 -0.77 14.06 21.48
CA PRO A 17 -0.10 14.68 20.36
C PRO A 17 0.64 15.94 20.82
N GLY A 18 1.95 15.95 20.65
CA GLY A 18 2.77 17.16 20.76
C GLY A 18 2.56 18.08 19.55
N GLN A 19 3.19 19.25 19.57
CA GLN A 19 3.16 20.13 18.39
C GLN A 19 3.75 19.37 17.19
N PRO A 20 3.03 19.32 16.05
CA PRO A 20 3.55 18.69 14.86
C PRO A 20 4.79 19.45 14.36
N PRO A 21 5.83 18.74 13.90
CA PRO A 21 7.04 19.37 13.41
C PRO A 21 6.75 20.19 12.13
N ARG A 22 7.47 21.31 11.95
CA ARG A 22 7.25 22.25 10.84
C ARG A 22 7.77 21.77 9.47
N GLY A 23 8.66 20.76 9.44
CA GLY A 23 9.20 20.21 8.19
C GLY A 23 8.27 19.14 7.58
N ILE A 24 8.04 19.17 6.26
CA ILE A 24 7.16 18.22 5.57
C ILE A 24 7.60 16.76 5.83
N TYR A 25 8.89 16.45 5.67
CA TYR A 25 9.41 15.11 5.93
C TYR A 25 9.20 14.66 7.38
N GLN A 26 9.51 15.55 8.32
CA GLN A 26 9.33 15.26 9.75
C GLN A 26 7.86 15.12 10.12
N PHE A 27 6.99 15.92 9.51
CA PHE A 27 5.54 15.83 9.67
C PHE A 27 5.01 14.49 9.18
N CYS A 28 5.34 14.08 7.95
CA CYS A 28 4.94 12.78 7.41
C CYS A 28 5.45 11.63 8.28
N ARG A 29 6.75 11.65 8.64
CA ARG A 29 7.34 10.61 9.50
C ARG A 29 6.68 10.54 10.89
N HIS A 30 6.28 11.68 11.44
CA HIS A 30 5.57 11.73 12.74
C HIS A 30 4.22 11.01 12.67
N HIS A 31 3.44 11.24 11.60
CA HIS A 31 2.10 10.69 11.46
C HIS A 31 2.07 9.22 11.02
N VAL A 32 3.12 8.75 10.31
CA VAL A 32 3.25 7.33 9.93
C VAL A 32 3.99 6.48 10.96
N ARG A 33 4.37 7.07 12.10
CA ARG A 33 5.09 6.36 13.17
C ARG A 33 4.27 5.18 13.69
N GLY A 34 4.89 3.97 13.65
CA GLY A 34 4.22 2.72 13.97
C GLY A 34 3.62 1.98 12.76
N MET A 35 3.47 2.65 11.61
CA MET A 35 3.01 2.04 10.34
C MET A 35 4.15 1.82 9.34
N GLU A 36 5.38 2.22 9.69
CA GLU A 36 6.56 2.20 8.80
C GLU A 36 6.82 0.81 8.20
N ARG A 37 6.68 -0.25 9.01
CA ARG A 37 6.84 -1.64 8.56
C ARG A 37 5.79 -2.04 7.51
N TRP A 38 4.56 -1.58 7.64
CA TRP A 38 3.47 -1.87 6.71
C TRP A 38 3.62 -1.10 5.41
N LEU A 39 4.09 0.15 5.48
CA LEU A 39 4.47 0.94 4.31
C LEU A 39 5.65 0.30 3.57
N GLY A 40 6.66 -0.19 4.32
CA GLY A 40 7.77 -0.95 3.74
C GLY A 40 7.30 -2.24 3.05
N LEU A 41 6.42 -3.01 3.71
CA LEU A 41 5.84 -4.21 3.12
C LEU A 41 5.02 -3.89 1.86
N MET A 42 4.22 -2.82 1.88
CA MET A 42 3.49 -2.34 0.71
C MET A 42 4.44 -2.01 -0.44
N ALA A 43 5.53 -1.29 -0.16
CA ALA A 43 6.52 -0.93 -1.18
C ALA A 43 7.18 -2.18 -1.80
N VAL A 44 7.57 -3.15 -0.98
CA VAL A 44 8.15 -4.43 -1.45
C VAL A 44 7.16 -5.21 -2.31
N LEU A 45 5.92 -5.38 -1.85
CA LEU A 45 4.88 -6.08 -2.62
C LEU A 45 4.55 -5.36 -3.92
N THR A 46 4.54 -4.03 -3.93
CA THR A 46 4.35 -3.23 -5.14
C THR A 46 5.50 -3.42 -6.12
N ALA A 47 6.74 -3.44 -5.63
CA ALA A 47 7.91 -3.71 -6.48
C ALA A 47 7.87 -5.12 -7.07
N ILE A 48 7.52 -6.15 -6.27
CA ILE A 48 7.34 -7.52 -6.74
C ILE A 48 6.27 -7.58 -7.84
N THR A 49 5.13 -6.92 -7.65
CA THR A 49 4.06 -6.87 -8.64
C THR A 49 4.52 -6.23 -9.94
N ALA A 50 5.19 -5.07 -9.87
CA ALA A 50 5.70 -4.35 -11.03
C ALA A 50 6.76 -5.18 -11.81
N ILE A 51 7.67 -5.84 -11.09
CA ILE A 51 8.66 -6.74 -11.71
C ILE A 51 7.95 -7.92 -12.38
N SER A 52 6.96 -8.53 -11.72
CA SER A 52 6.20 -9.64 -12.28
C SER A 52 5.43 -9.25 -13.55
N GLU A 53 4.87 -8.06 -13.59
CA GLU A 53 4.19 -7.52 -14.78
C GLU A 53 5.18 -7.28 -15.93
N ALA A 54 6.37 -6.75 -15.64
CA ALA A 54 7.43 -6.59 -16.66
C ALA A 54 7.93 -7.94 -17.19
N MET A 55 8.11 -8.94 -16.29
CA MET A 55 8.48 -10.31 -16.69
C MET A 55 7.43 -10.96 -17.60
N LEU A 56 6.15 -10.67 -17.39
CA LEU A 56 5.06 -11.18 -18.21
C LEU A 56 5.20 -10.77 -19.68
N ILE A 57 5.60 -9.53 -19.92
CA ILE A 57 5.87 -9.03 -21.28
C ILE A 57 7.07 -9.76 -21.90
N GLY A 58 8.12 -10.01 -21.09
CA GLY A 58 9.29 -10.80 -21.51
C GLY A 58 8.93 -12.24 -21.88
N ILE A 59 8.09 -12.90 -21.06
CA ILE A 59 7.59 -14.25 -21.32
C ILE A 59 6.83 -14.32 -22.64
N LEU A 60 5.96 -13.34 -22.92
CA LEU A 60 5.25 -13.27 -24.19
C LEU A 60 6.20 -13.16 -25.38
N GLY A 61 7.24 -12.32 -25.27
CA GLY A 61 8.28 -12.19 -26.29
C GLY A 61 9.00 -13.53 -26.55
N GLN A 62 9.42 -14.21 -25.49
CA GLN A 62 10.09 -15.51 -25.58
C GLN A 62 9.20 -16.58 -26.25
N VAL A 63 7.93 -16.64 -25.90
CA VAL A 63 7.00 -17.60 -26.52
C VAL A 63 6.84 -17.33 -28.02
N VAL A 64 6.77 -16.06 -28.42
CA VAL A 64 6.69 -15.66 -29.83
C VAL A 64 7.98 -16.05 -30.59
N ASP A 65 9.16 -15.79 -30.00
CA ASP A 65 10.44 -16.14 -30.60
C ASP A 65 10.60 -17.65 -30.76
N TRP A 66 10.16 -18.45 -29.79
CA TRP A 66 10.18 -19.91 -29.87
C TRP A 66 9.24 -20.44 -30.96
N LEU A 67 8.02 -19.90 -31.05
CA LEU A 67 7.09 -20.27 -32.11
C LEU A 67 7.59 -19.94 -33.50
N ALA A 68 8.37 -18.87 -33.66
CA ALA A 68 8.95 -18.46 -34.94
C ALA A 68 10.17 -19.30 -35.36
N SER A 69 10.90 -19.87 -34.39
CA SER A 69 12.18 -20.54 -34.60
C SER A 69 12.14 -22.08 -34.49
N SER A 70 11.11 -22.65 -33.88
CA SER A 70 11.00 -24.09 -33.58
C SER A 70 10.14 -24.83 -34.61
N ASP A 71 10.46 -26.11 -34.83
CA ASP A 71 9.64 -26.98 -35.66
C ASP A 71 8.33 -27.33 -34.93
N PRO A 72 7.15 -27.13 -35.53
CA PRO A 72 5.85 -27.37 -34.89
C PRO A 72 5.67 -28.76 -34.29
N GLU A 73 6.33 -29.78 -34.85
CA GLU A 73 6.17 -31.16 -34.42
C GLU A 73 6.93 -31.48 -33.10
N THR A 74 8.05 -30.81 -32.84
CA THR A 74 8.88 -31.05 -31.65
C THR A 74 8.70 -30.00 -30.57
N PHE A 75 8.17 -28.84 -30.91
CA PHE A 75 8.02 -27.68 -30.03
C PHE A 75 7.40 -28.02 -28.65
N PHE A 76 6.27 -28.70 -28.65
CA PHE A 76 5.59 -29.04 -27.40
C PHE A 76 6.36 -30.05 -26.56
N ALA A 77 7.02 -31.03 -27.19
CA ALA A 77 7.76 -32.06 -26.47
C ALA A 77 8.99 -31.50 -25.76
N GLU A 78 9.66 -30.52 -26.35
CA GLU A 78 10.88 -29.92 -25.79
C GLU A 78 10.59 -28.76 -24.82
N THR A 79 9.53 -27.98 -25.09
CA THR A 79 9.28 -26.71 -24.40
C THR A 79 8.21 -26.80 -23.30
N TRP A 80 7.46 -27.94 -23.23
CA TRP A 80 6.35 -28.08 -22.30
C TRP A 80 6.70 -27.84 -20.81
N PRO A 81 7.89 -28.24 -20.26
CA PRO A 81 8.18 -27.97 -18.85
C PRO A 81 8.33 -26.47 -18.58
N THR A 82 8.93 -25.76 -19.54
CA THR A 82 9.12 -24.30 -19.45
C THR A 82 7.79 -23.56 -19.59
N LEU A 83 6.92 -23.98 -20.54
CA LEU A 83 5.57 -23.44 -20.67
C LEU A 83 4.73 -23.69 -19.42
N LEU A 84 4.85 -24.86 -18.79
CA LEU A 84 4.19 -25.16 -17.53
C LEU A 84 4.69 -24.24 -16.41
N ALA A 85 6.01 -24.07 -16.27
CA ALA A 85 6.58 -23.17 -15.27
C ALA A 85 6.12 -21.71 -15.46
N MET A 86 6.10 -21.22 -16.71
CA MET A 86 5.58 -19.91 -17.05
C MET A 86 4.08 -19.77 -16.70
N SER A 87 3.29 -20.80 -17.02
CA SER A 87 1.86 -20.83 -16.72
C SER A 87 1.60 -20.81 -15.21
N VAL A 88 2.35 -21.60 -14.45
CA VAL A 88 2.29 -21.63 -12.96
C VAL A 88 2.66 -20.25 -12.40
N PHE A 89 3.72 -19.63 -12.92
CA PHE A 89 4.12 -18.29 -12.52
C PHE A 89 2.99 -17.28 -12.75
N MET A 90 2.41 -17.26 -13.94
CA MET A 90 1.31 -16.35 -14.29
C MET A 90 0.06 -16.57 -13.45
N LEU A 91 -0.33 -17.84 -13.23
CA LEU A 91 -1.61 -18.16 -12.60
C LEU A 91 -1.54 -18.18 -11.07
N LEU A 92 -0.38 -18.36 -10.48
CA LEU A 92 -0.22 -18.42 -9.02
C LEU A 92 0.57 -17.23 -8.46
N VAL A 93 1.77 -16.96 -8.97
CA VAL A 93 2.65 -15.96 -8.36
C VAL A 93 2.08 -14.55 -8.53
N ILE A 94 1.65 -14.20 -9.74
CA ILE A 94 1.11 -12.85 -10.00
C ILE A 94 -0.19 -12.60 -9.21
N PRO A 95 -1.21 -13.48 -9.23
CA PRO A 95 -2.43 -13.25 -8.44
C PRO A 95 -2.18 -13.24 -6.94
N LEU A 96 -1.29 -14.11 -6.42
CA LEU A 96 -0.94 -14.13 -4.98
C LEU A 96 -0.24 -12.83 -4.55
N ALA A 97 0.71 -12.34 -5.34
CA ALA A 97 1.38 -11.07 -5.08
C ALA A 97 0.39 -9.89 -5.09
N ASN A 98 -0.50 -9.84 -6.08
CA ASN A 98 -1.56 -8.83 -6.16
C ASN A 98 -2.55 -8.93 -5.00
N ALA A 99 -2.97 -10.14 -4.62
CA ALA A 99 -3.85 -10.35 -3.46
C ALA A 99 -3.18 -9.90 -2.17
N GLY A 100 -1.91 -10.27 -1.95
CA GLY A 100 -1.14 -9.82 -0.80
C GLY A 100 -1.00 -8.30 -0.73
N ARG A 101 -0.66 -7.65 -1.84
CA ARG A 101 -0.61 -6.19 -1.95
C ARG A 101 -1.97 -5.56 -1.66
N SER A 102 -3.03 -6.08 -2.24
CA SER A 102 -4.39 -5.58 -2.05
C SER A 102 -4.83 -5.67 -0.59
N LEU A 103 -4.53 -6.77 0.10
CA LEU A 103 -4.84 -6.93 1.53
C LEU A 103 -4.09 -5.89 2.38
N VAL A 104 -2.79 -5.69 2.16
CA VAL A 104 -2.01 -4.70 2.91
C VAL A 104 -2.52 -3.28 2.64
N VAL A 105 -2.74 -2.92 1.38
CA VAL A 105 -3.19 -1.56 1.01
C VAL A 105 -4.59 -1.30 1.54
N HIS A 106 -5.56 -2.14 1.21
CA HIS A 106 -6.98 -1.85 1.47
C HIS A 106 -7.41 -2.18 2.89
N GLN A 107 -6.90 -3.26 3.49
CA GLN A 107 -7.34 -3.68 4.83
C GLN A 107 -6.47 -3.10 5.96
N THR A 108 -5.18 -2.85 5.71
CA THR A 108 -4.28 -2.38 6.77
C THR A 108 -4.03 -0.88 6.71
N LEU A 109 -3.77 -0.31 5.52
CA LEU A 109 -3.34 1.08 5.40
C LEU A 109 -4.47 2.04 5.07
N MET A 110 -5.32 1.72 4.11
CA MET A 110 -6.28 2.68 3.52
C MET A 110 -7.35 3.15 4.50
N GLY A 111 -7.75 2.31 5.45
CA GLY A 111 -8.67 2.68 6.54
C GLY A 111 -7.96 3.32 7.73
N ASN A 112 -6.87 2.71 8.17
CA ASN A 112 -6.22 3.04 9.44
C ASN A 112 -5.34 4.29 9.37
N LEU A 113 -4.63 4.53 8.25
CA LEU A 113 -3.73 5.68 8.11
C LEU A 113 -4.48 7.02 8.15
N PRO A 114 -5.50 7.28 7.31
CA PRO A 114 -6.26 8.52 7.38
C PRO A 114 -6.98 8.69 8.74
N MET A 115 -7.49 7.60 9.31
CA MET A 115 -8.16 7.65 10.62
C MET A 115 -7.18 8.04 11.72
N SER A 116 -5.97 7.49 11.71
CA SER A 116 -4.92 7.85 12.67
C SER A 116 -4.51 9.32 12.57
N VAL A 117 -4.35 9.84 11.34
CA VAL A 117 -4.03 11.26 11.12
C VAL A 117 -5.15 12.16 11.63
N ARG A 118 -6.41 11.83 11.32
CA ARG A 118 -7.58 12.58 11.82
C ARG A 118 -7.68 12.55 13.34
N TRP A 119 -7.45 11.39 13.94
CA TRP A 119 -7.47 11.22 15.39
C TRP A 119 -6.40 12.06 16.09
N GLN A 120 -5.17 12.05 15.57
CA GLN A 120 -4.08 12.86 16.10
C GLN A 120 -4.38 14.36 15.97
N ALA A 121 -4.88 14.81 14.82
CA ALA A 121 -5.29 16.18 14.58
C ALA A 121 -6.45 16.60 15.51
N HIS A 122 -7.45 15.73 15.68
CA HIS A 122 -8.56 15.99 16.60
C HIS A 122 -8.08 16.14 18.03
N ARG A 123 -7.27 15.23 18.52
CA ARG A 123 -6.69 15.31 19.89
C ARG A 123 -5.82 16.55 20.08
N TYR A 124 -5.06 16.95 19.06
CA TYR A 124 -4.29 18.19 19.10
C TYR A 124 -5.20 19.40 19.24
N LEU A 125 -6.31 19.45 18.52
CA LEU A 125 -7.30 20.54 18.61
C LEU A 125 -7.96 20.62 19.99
N LEU A 126 -8.30 19.48 20.59
CA LEU A 126 -8.90 19.47 21.95
C LEU A 126 -8.01 20.10 23.01
N ASN A 127 -6.70 20.16 22.80
CA ASN A 127 -5.74 20.78 23.70
C ASN A 127 -5.48 22.28 23.39
N GLN A 128 -6.19 22.88 22.42
CA GLN A 128 -6.05 24.28 22.10
C GLN A 128 -6.86 25.18 23.05
N SER A 129 -6.42 26.44 23.22
CA SER A 129 -7.09 27.40 24.06
C SER A 129 -8.44 27.84 23.47
N TYR A 130 -9.36 28.28 24.32
CA TYR A 130 -10.64 28.84 23.91
C TYR A 130 -10.48 30.03 22.93
N GLY A 131 -9.47 30.88 23.12
CA GLY A 131 -9.15 31.98 22.22
C GLY A 131 -8.79 31.55 20.80
N PHE A 132 -8.19 30.37 20.62
CA PHE A 132 -7.93 29.78 19.30
C PHE A 132 -9.25 29.54 18.54
N PHE A 133 -10.24 28.97 19.21
CA PHE A 133 -11.54 28.67 18.59
C PHE A 133 -12.39 29.93 18.33
N GLN A 134 -12.22 31.00 19.12
CA GLN A 134 -12.89 32.27 18.86
C GLN A 134 -12.34 32.98 17.61
N ASN A 135 -11.06 32.84 17.33
CA ASN A 135 -10.39 33.50 16.20
C ASN A 135 -10.44 32.69 14.89
N GLU A 136 -10.77 31.40 14.96
CA GLU A 136 -10.86 30.52 13.78
C GLU A 136 -12.30 30.08 13.54
N PHE A 137 -12.75 30.18 12.31
CA PHE A 137 -14.09 29.75 11.90
C PHE A 137 -14.20 28.23 12.03
N SER A 138 -15.18 27.70 12.74
CA SER A 138 -15.36 26.27 13.01
C SER A 138 -15.35 25.41 11.74
N GLY A 139 -15.98 25.89 10.66
CA GLY A 139 -15.96 25.23 9.35
C GLY A 139 -14.56 25.13 8.74
N ARG A 140 -13.70 26.14 8.93
CA ARG A 140 -12.33 26.13 8.44
C ARG A 140 -11.47 25.09 9.18
N ILE A 141 -11.65 24.95 10.50
CA ILE A 141 -10.95 23.95 11.30
C ILE A 141 -11.35 22.53 10.84
N ALA A 142 -12.66 22.28 10.71
CA ALA A 142 -13.16 21.00 10.24
C ALA A 142 -12.62 20.64 8.85
N THR A 143 -12.62 21.58 7.91
CA THR A 143 -12.10 21.39 6.56
C THR A 143 -10.60 21.08 6.58
N LYS A 144 -9.79 21.80 7.36
CA LYS A 144 -8.36 21.55 7.50
C LYS A 144 -8.08 20.12 8.00
N VAL A 145 -8.80 19.66 9.03
CA VAL A 145 -8.64 18.31 9.58
C VAL A 145 -9.02 17.24 8.55
N MET A 146 -10.11 17.46 7.82
CA MET A 146 -10.58 16.48 6.82
C MET A 146 -9.69 16.43 5.57
N GLN A 147 -9.08 17.55 5.19
CA GLN A 147 -8.20 17.62 4.01
C GLN A 147 -6.75 17.19 4.31
N THR A 148 -6.33 17.19 5.57
CA THR A 148 -4.96 16.77 5.96
C THR A 148 -4.81 15.24 5.96
N ALA A 149 -5.89 14.50 6.00
CA ALA A 149 -5.96 13.04 6.02
C ALA A 149 -6.54 12.47 4.74
#